data_e832b1257b8f2f1fc851390df0bab6dd
#
_entry.id   e832b1257b8f2f1fc851390df0bab6dd
#
_cell.length_a   1.000
_cell.length_b   1.000
_cell.length_c   1.000
_cell.angle_alpha   90.00
_cell.angle_beta   90.00
_cell.angle_gamma   90.00
#
_symmetry.space_group_name_H-M   'P 1'
#
loop_
_entity.id
_entity.type
_entity.pdbx_description
1 polymer ?
#
loop_
_entity_poly.entity_id
_entity_poly.type
_entity_poly.pdbx_seq_one_letter_code
_entity_poly.pdbx_strand_id
1 'polypeptide(L)'
;MFRSLTRVSHTPDFATFTADVLDKRELLRTFIIQSEQNMADLQSAIKTGDIEKLHDIAHEIKPSLELLRADAPLVKLRTTLNDSACDMNTVNEQVKLLIGHISGLITEAEKEIKKMSDETEGTDS
;
A
#
# COMPACT_ATOMS: atom_id res chain seq x y z
N MET A 1 -19.08 -9.27 -7.68
CA MET A 1 -18.75 -9.10 -8.12
C MET A 1 -18.32 -9.02 -8.63
N PHE A 2 -18.11 -8.98 -8.41
CA PHE A 2 -17.56 -8.75 -8.92
C PHE A 2 -17.10 -8.88 -9.46
N ARG A 3 -17.00 -8.98 -9.52
CA ARG A 3 -16.40 -9.01 -10.04
C ARG A 3 -15.72 -9.28 -10.25
N SER A 4 -15.54 -9.33 -10.12
CA SER A 4 -14.72 -9.42 -10.39
C SER A 4 -13.98 -9.71 -10.38
N LEU A 5 -13.69 -10.13 -10.22
CA LEU A 5 -12.82 -10.42 -10.23
C LEU A 5 -12.06 -10.68 -11.03
N THR A 6 -11.91 -10.73 -11.34
CA THR A 6 -11.25 -10.89 -12.09
C THR A 6 -10.35 -10.18 -12.50
N ARG A 7 -10.12 -9.64 -12.66
CA ARG A 7 -9.32 -8.96 -12.95
C ARG A 7 -8.47 -8.68 -12.27
N VAL A 8 -8.03 -8.57 -12.32
CA VAL A 8 -7.20 -8.38 -11.95
C VAL A 8 -6.80 -7.96 -11.11
N SER A 9 -6.79 -8.08 -10.78
CA SER A 9 -6.20 -7.94 -9.91
C SER A 9 -5.47 -6.90 -9.46
N HIS A 10 -5.32 -5.94 -9.93
CA HIS A 10 -4.56 -4.84 -9.47
C HIS A 10 -5.37 -3.74 -8.86
N THR A 11 -6.66 -3.86 -8.88
CA THR A 11 -7.50 -2.86 -8.23
C THR A 11 -7.56 -3.15 -6.75
N PRO A 12 -7.10 -2.25 -5.88
CA PRO A 12 -7.19 -2.47 -4.44
C PRO A 12 -8.63 -2.49 -3.99
N ASP A 13 -8.87 -3.26 -2.94
CA ASP A 13 -10.22 -3.46 -2.44
C ASP A 13 -10.56 -2.41 -1.39
N PHE A 14 -10.80 -1.19 -1.84
CA PHE A 14 -11.16 -0.10 -0.93
C PHE A 14 -12.56 -0.25 -0.34
N ALA A 15 -13.37 -1.12 -0.93
CA ALA A 15 -14.73 -1.31 -0.44
C ALA A 15 -14.77 -1.93 0.96
N THR A 16 -13.68 -2.57 1.37
CA THR A 16 -13.61 -3.18 2.69
C THR A 16 -13.35 -2.18 3.80
N PHE A 17 -13.04 -0.92 3.45
CA PHE A 17 -12.63 0.04 4.46
C PHE A 17 -13.75 0.38 5.41
N THR A 18 -14.89 0.79 4.92
CA THR A 18 -15.99 1.15 5.81
C THR A 18 -17.26 1.31 5.01
N ALA A 19 -18.38 1.24 5.70
CA ALA A 19 -19.68 1.44 5.10
C ALA A 19 -20.02 2.93 4.96
N ASP A 20 -19.41 3.75 5.78
CA ASP A 20 -19.72 5.18 5.82
C ASP A 20 -18.81 5.95 4.88
N VAL A 21 -19.40 6.77 4.00
CA VAL A 21 -18.63 7.49 2.99
C VAL A 21 -17.62 8.44 3.65
N LEU A 22 -18.03 9.13 4.70
CA LEU A 22 -17.10 10.05 5.39
C LEU A 22 -15.97 9.30 6.04
N ASP A 23 -16.28 8.18 6.68
CA ASP A 23 -15.26 7.36 7.30
C ASP A 23 -14.33 6.77 6.25
N LYS A 24 -14.89 6.37 5.12
CA LYS A 24 -14.08 5.81 4.04
C LYS A 24 -13.09 6.84 3.52
N ARG A 25 -13.55 8.07 3.30
CA ARG A 25 -12.66 9.13 2.82
C ARG A 25 -11.55 9.39 3.82
N GLU A 26 -11.89 9.44 5.09
CA GLU A 26 -10.92 9.67 6.13
C GLU A 26 -9.90 8.54 6.20
N LEU A 27 -10.37 7.31 6.08
CA LEU A 27 -9.48 6.16 6.07
C LEU A 27 -8.54 6.18 4.88
N LEU A 28 -9.05 6.58 3.71
CA LEU A 28 -8.21 6.67 2.52
C LEU A 28 -7.14 7.75 2.68
N ARG A 29 -7.49 8.89 3.26
CA ARG A 29 -6.52 9.94 3.51
C ARG A 29 -5.46 9.48 4.49
N THR A 30 -5.87 8.81 5.55
CA THR A 30 -4.95 8.26 6.53
C THR A 30 -4.02 7.25 5.87
N PHE A 31 -4.58 6.39 5.02
CA PHE A 31 -3.78 5.42 4.28
C PHE A 31 -2.72 6.12 3.43
N ILE A 32 -3.10 7.19 2.74
CA ILE A 32 -2.16 7.92 1.88
C ILE A 32 -1.03 8.50 2.71
N ILE A 33 -1.38 9.20 3.79
CA ILE A 33 -0.38 9.83 4.64
C ILE A 33 0.57 8.80 5.24
N GLN A 34 0.00 7.73 5.76
CA GLN A 34 0.79 6.67 6.38
C GLN A 34 1.69 5.99 5.36
N SER A 35 1.16 5.76 4.16
CA SER A 35 1.91 5.10 3.10
C SER A 35 3.06 5.95 2.60
N GLU A 36 2.87 7.26 2.52
CA GLU A 36 3.95 8.16 2.12
C GLU A 36 5.07 8.13 3.14
N GLN A 37 4.71 8.11 4.42
CA GLN A 37 5.71 7.99 5.47
C GLN A 37 6.43 6.66 5.38
N ASN A 38 5.69 5.58 5.14
CA ASN A 38 6.29 4.25 5.02
C ASN A 38 7.27 4.19 3.85
N MET A 39 6.93 4.82 2.72
CA MET A 39 7.85 4.83 1.59
C MET A 39 9.14 5.56 1.92
N ALA A 40 9.02 6.69 2.61
CA ALA A 40 10.21 7.44 3.03
C ALA A 40 11.07 6.61 3.97
N ASP A 41 10.44 5.92 4.90
CA ASP A 41 11.15 5.07 5.84
C ASP A 41 11.85 3.90 5.15
N LEU A 42 11.17 3.30 4.17
CA LEU A 42 11.77 2.21 3.39
C LEU A 42 13.01 2.70 2.65
N GLN A 43 12.91 3.87 2.02
CA GLN A 43 14.04 4.44 1.29
C GLN A 43 15.21 4.71 2.22
N SER A 44 14.92 5.26 3.38
CA SER A 44 15.94 5.54 4.38
C SER A 44 16.61 4.25 4.85
N ALA A 45 15.82 3.22 5.10
CA ALA A 45 16.34 1.96 5.61
C ALA A 45 17.27 1.27 4.61
N ILE A 46 16.92 1.26 3.31
CA ILE A 46 17.80 0.64 2.32
C ILE A 46 19.06 1.49 2.12
N LYS A 47 18.94 2.80 2.25
CA LYS A 47 20.09 3.67 2.09
C LYS A 47 21.13 3.41 3.15
N THR A 48 20.70 3.10 4.37
CA THR A 48 21.60 2.82 5.47
C THR A 48 21.86 1.34 5.66
N GLY A 49 21.17 0.48 4.90
CA GLY A 49 21.36 -0.97 5.04
C GLY A 49 20.79 -1.53 6.34
N ASP A 50 19.79 -0.89 6.89
CA ASP A 50 19.22 -1.26 8.19
C ASP A 50 18.14 -2.31 8.03
N ILE A 51 18.53 -3.57 8.09
CA ILE A 51 17.64 -4.71 7.91
C ILE A 51 16.56 -4.76 9.00
N GLU A 52 16.96 -4.45 10.22
CA GLU A 52 16.03 -4.48 11.35
C GLU A 52 14.90 -3.47 11.13
N LYS A 53 15.27 -2.29 10.66
CA LYS A 53 14.29 -1.26 10.37
C LYS A 53 13.35 -1.70 9.25
N LEU A 54 13.88 -2.41 8.25
CA LEU A 54 13.04 -2.94 7.18
C LEU A 54 12.02 -3.92 7.72
N HIS A 55 12.43 -4.78 8.67
CA HIS A 55 11.49 -5.70 9.31
C HIS A 55 10.37 -4.94 10.02
N ASP A 56 10.75 -3.90 10.76
CA ASP A 56 9.79 -3.11 11.52
C ASP A 56 8.79 -2.42 10.60
N ILE A 57 9.29 -1.82 9.52
CA ILE A 57 8.42 -1.14 8.57
C ILE A 57 7.49 -2.13 7.88
N ALA A 58 8.02 -3.27 7.48
CA ALA A 58 7.23 -4.30 6.81
C ALA A 58 6.10 -4.77 7.73
N HIS A 59 6.40 -4.93 9.01
CA HIS A 59 5.39 -5.33 9.98
C HIS A 59 4.31 -4.26 10.12
N GLU A 60 4.72 -3.00 10.09
CA GLU A 60 3.81 -1.87 10.22
C GLU A 60 2.87 -1.74 9.02
N ILE A 61 3.38 -1.99 7.83
CA ILE A 61 2.61 -1.87 6.59
C ILE A 61 1.63 -3.02 6.41
N LYS A 62 1.95 -4.18 6.96
CA LYS A 62 1.24 -5.42 6.70
C LYS A 62 -0.28 -5.33 6.81
N PRO A 63 -0.84 -4.79 7.92
CA PRO A 63 -2.30 -4.78 8.05
C PRO A 63 -3.00 -4.02 6.94
N SER A 64 -2.44 -2.88 6.52
CA SER A 64 -3.06 -2.05 5.49
C SER A 64 -3.08 -2.77 4.15
N LEU A 65 -1.96 -3.39 3.78
CA LEU A 65 -1.89 -4.07 2.51
C LEU A 65 -2.72 -5.33 2.49
N GLU A 66 -2.80 -6.03 3.61
CA GLU A 66 -3.65 -7.20 3.70
C GLU A 66 -5.12 -6.83 3.56
N LEU A 67 -5.50 -5.72 4.19
CA LEU A 67 -6.87 -5.24 4.09
C LEU A 67 -7.25 -4.94 2.64
N LEU A 68 -6.32 -4.40 1.87
CA LEU A 68 -6.54 -4.09 0.47
C LEU A 68 -6.30 -5.28 -0.45
N ARG A 69 -5.88 -6.42 0.10
CA ARG A 69 -5.52 -7.61 -0.68
C ARG A 69 -4.43 -7.30 -1.68
N ALA A 70 -3.48 -6.49 -1.25
CA ALA A 70 -2.41 -5.99 -2.12
C ALA A 70 -1.05 -6.23 -1.48
N ASP A 71 -0.92 -7.31 -0.72
CA ASP A 71 0.28 -7.55 0.08
C ASP A 71 1.33 -8.46 -0.59
N ALA A 72 1.09 -8.89 -1.83
CA ALA A 72 2.01 -9.82 -2.48
C ALA A 72 3.47 -9.35 -2.50
N PRO A 73 3.77 -8.10 -2.90
CA PRO A 73 5.17 -7.66 -2.87
C PRO A 73 5.73 -7.59 -1.46
N LEU A 74 4.89 -7.31 -0.47
CA LEU A 74 5.33 -7.26 0.92
C LEU A 74 5.67 -8.65 1.43
N VAL A 75 4.84 -9.64 1.10
CA VAL A 75 5.10 -11.03 1.48
C VAL A 75 6.44 -11.47 0.93
N LYS A 76 6.70 -11.13 -0.33
CA LYS A 76 7.95 -11.50 -0.98
C LYS A 76 9.14 -10.87 -0.25
N LEU A 77 9.04 -9.60 0.08
CA LEU A 77 10.11 -8.90 0.81
C LEU A 77 10.33 -9.54 2.18
N ARG A 78 9.27 -9.82 2.90
CA ARG A 78 9.39 -10.40 4.23
C ARG A 78 10.04 -11.77 4.19
N THR A 79 9.69 -12.57 3.19
CA THR A 79 10.31 -13.87 3.00
C THR A 79 11.81 -13.72 2.80
N THR A 80 12.21 -12.77 1.98
CA THR A 80 13.62 -12.51 1.73
C THR A 80 14.33 -12.03 2.99
N LEU A 81 13.71 -11.13 3.73
CA LEU A 81 14.31 -10.60 4.96
C LEU A 81 14.50 -11.68 6.02
N ASN A 82 13.64 -12.68 6.02
CA ASN A 82 13.75 -13.77 6.99
C ASN A 82 14.75 -14.84 6.58
N ASP A 83 15.28 -14.75 5.37
CA ASP A 83 16.28 -15.68 4.89
C ASP A 83 17.65 -15.24 5.39
N SER A 84 18.32 -16.10 6.16
CA SER A 84 19.62 -15.76 6.73
C SER A 84 20.68 -15.50 5.67
N ALA A 85 20.44 -15.98 4.45
CA ALA A 85 21.36 -15.77 3.35
C ALA A 85 20.91 -14.65 2.43
N CYS A 86 20.07 -13.75 2.90
CA CYS A 86 19.51 -12.71 2.05
C CYS A 86 20.62 -11.78 1.55
N ASP A 87 20.44 -11.36 0.31
CA ASP A 87 21.38 -10.51 -0.39
C ASP A 87 20.80 -9.09 -0.46
N MET A 88 21.61 -8.10 -0.09
CA MET A 88 21.15 -6.72 -0.08
C MET A 88 20.71 -6.23 -1.46
N ASN A 89 21.32 -6.74 -2.51
CA ASN A 89 20.87 -6.36 -3.86
C ASN A 89 19.45 -6.82 -4.10
N THR A 90 19.12 -8.05 -3.68
CA THR A 90 17.78 -8.57 -3.80
C THR A 90 16.81 -7.77 -2.95
N VAL A 91 17.23 -7.47 -1.71
CA VAL A 91 16.40 -6.67 -0.79
C VAL A 91 16.12 -5.30 -1.40
N ASN A 92 17.15 -4.65 -1.92
CA ASN A 92 16.99 -3.32 -2.53
C ASN A 92 15.99 -3.36 -3.68
N GLU A 93 16.08 -4.38 -4.54
CA GLU A 93 15.17 -4.50 -5.65
C GLU A 93 13.73 -4.71 -5.18
N GLN A 94 13.56 -5.56 -4.18
CA GLN A 94 12.24 -5.85 -3.68
C GLN A 94 11.62 -4.65 -2.96
N VAL A 95 12.46 -3.86 -2.27
CA VAL A 95 11.97 -2.64 -1.63
C VAL A 95 11.55 -1.63 -2.70
N LYS A 96 12.32 -1.52 -3.77
CA LYS A 96 11.94 -0.62 -4.86
C LYS A 96 10.61 -1.04 -5.48
N LEU A 97 10.40 -2.33 -5.67
CA LEU A 97 9.15 -2.83 -6.20
C LEU A 97 8.00 -2.54 -5.24
N LEU A 98 8.24 -2.72 -3.96
CA LEU A 98 7.23 -2.45 -2.94
C LEU A 98 6.88 -0.95 -2.94
N ILE A 99 7.87 -0.09 -3.02
CA ILE A 99 7.64 1.36 -3.05
C ILE A 99 6.80 1.73 -4.27
N GLY A 100 7.14 1.18 -5.43
CA GLY A 100 6.35 1.42 -6.63
C GLY A 100 4.93 0.94 -6.49
N HIS A 101 4.75 -0.21 -5.84
CA HIS A 101 3.44 -0.77 -5.59
C HIS A 101 2.62 0.13 -4.67
N ILE A 102 3.24 0.58 -3.57
CA ILE A 102 2.57 1.49 -2.63
C ILE A 102 2.22 2.80 -3.31
N SER A 103 3.13 3.33 -4.13
CA SER A 103 2.87 4.55 -4.88
C SER A 103 1.65 4.40 -5.77
N GLY A 104 1.51 3.25 -6.42
CA GLY A 104 0.33 2.95 -7.23
C GLY A 104 -0.94 2.91 -6.40
N LEU A 105 -0.85 2.33 -5.20
CA LEU A 105 -2.01 2.27 -4.31
C LEU A 105 -2.41 3.67 -3.86
N ILE A 106 -1.43 4.53 -3.59
CA ILE A 106 -1.72 5.92 -3.23
C ILE A 106 -2.48 6.61 -4.36
N THR A 107 -2.02 6.42 -5.59
CA THR A 107 -2.69 6.99 -6.75
C THR A 107 -4.14 6.51 -6.84
N GLU A 108 -4.35 5.22 -6.64
CA GLU A 108 -5.70 4.68 -6.68
C GLU A 108 -6.57 5.23 -5.55
N ALA A 109 -5.97 5.38 -4.36
CA ALA A 109 -6.69 5.96 -3.23
C ALA A 109 -7.08 7.40 -3.52
N GLU A 110 -6.19 8.17 -4.12
CA GLU A 110 -6.47 9.55 -4.49
C GLU A 110 -7.60 9.63 -5.50
N LYS A 111 -7.60 8.72 -6.47
CA LYS A 111 -8.68 8.65 -7.45
C LYS A 111 -10.01 8.33 -6.78
N GLU A 112 -9.98 7.43 -5.83
CA GLU A 112 -11.20 7.06 -5.12
C GLU A 112 -11.75 8.23 -4.32
N ILE A 113 -10.87 8.99 -3.65
CA ILE A 113 -11.29 10.18 -2.90
C ILE A 113 -11.90 11.19 -3.85
N LYS A 114 -11.25 11.42 -4.98
CA LYS A 114 -11.75 12.37 -5.96
C LYS A 114 -13.11 11.94 -6.51
N LYS A 115 -13.26 10.64 -6.76
CA LYS A 115 -14.52 10.10 -7.23
C LYS A 115 -15.63 10.35 -6.22
N MET A 116 -15.33 10.14 -4.94
CA MET A 116 -16.31 10.38 -3.89
C MET A 116 -16.70 11.85 -3.82
N SER A 117 -15.73 12.74 -3.99
CA SER A 117 -16.01 14.18 -4.00
C SER A 117 -16.85 14.55 -5.20
N ASP A 118 -16.52 14.02 -6.37
CA ASP A 118 -17.27 14.28 -7.60
C ASP A 118 -18.69 13.77 -7.46
N GLU A 119 -18.88 12.62 -6.86
CA GLU A 119 -20.23 12.08 -6.66
C GLU A 119 -21.03 12.96 -5.73
N THR A 120 -20.39 13.50 -4.70
CA THR A 120 -21.06 14.37 -3.77
C THR A 120 -21.44 15.70 -4.41
N GLU A 121 -20.55 16.23 -5.25
CA GLU A 121 -20.76 17.51 -5.90
C GLU A 121 -21.30 17.36 -7.31
N GLY A 122 -21.24 16.17 -7.85
CA GLY A 122 -21.64 15.92 -9.21
C GLY A 122 -23.10 16.21 -9.44
N THR A 123 -23.86 16.17 -8.37
CA THR A 123 -25.27 16.54 -8.46
C THR A 123 -25.43 18.00 -8.84
N ASP A 124 -24.39 18.78 -8.64
CA ASP A 124 -24.42 20.20 -8.94
C ASP A 124 -24.22 20.46 -10.40
N SER A 125 -23.69 19.51 -11.11
CA SER A 125 -23.32 19.78 -12.48
C SER A 125 -24.19 19.07 -13.47
#